data_c85f72e0d63775e0b420f3b328de718c
#
_entry.id   c85f72e0d63775e0b420f3b328de718c
#
_cell.length_a   1.000
_cell.length_b   1.000
_cell.length_c   1.000
_cell.angle_alpha   90.00
_cell.angle_beta   90.00
_cell.angle_gamma   90.00
#
_symmetry.space_group_name_H-M   'P 1'
#
loop_
_entity.id
_entity.type
_entity.pdbx_description
1 polymer ?
#
loop_
_entity_poly.entity_id
_entity_poly.type
_entity_poly.pdbx_seq_one_letter_code
_entity_poly.pdbx_strand_id
1 'polypeptide(L)'
;MLSLTTGLVPLVLAGLLGWTGSVKLFDRDTVRQAPKTALARMLRSSERAALVLRGTGAVELLLAAALLAVPASPVPGAATAVLGAGFLGYLGYGRALAPESSCGCTANEDTPITWRAFARAALVLVGGATAAVAHGSWWSMFTERPGDSVVFVTLAAAVLVALSVDLDRWWLLPLRRLRLRVFGHPLFGSEPGDRVPVAASVELLENSLAWQTAFPVVRSGLLDHWEEDGWRILLYSGVYGAGEDARPVSVVFALDATAGRDTPGDPAVRVNYIDAHTGEPLAATLLRAVPRRRTLPTLG
;
A
#
# COMPACT_ATOMS: atom_id res chain seq x y z
N MET A 1 32.41 -20.75 -9.62
CA MET A 1 31.25 -19.91 -9.32
C MET A 1 31.00 -19.76 -7.80
N LEU A 2 31.06 -20.84 -7.01
CA LEU A 2 30.86 -20.76 -5.54
C LEU A 2 31.82 -19.80 -4.83
N SER A 3 33.10 -19.78 -5.21
CA SER A 3 34.09 -18.86 -4.60
C SER A 3 33.82 -17.38 -4.90
N LEU A 4 33.27 -17.08 -6.06
CA LEU A 4 32.93 -15.71 -6.46
C LEU A 4 31.72 -15.19 -5.68
N THR A 5 30.68 -16.02 -5.53
CA THR A 5 29.49 -15.65 -4.76
C THR A 5 29.82 -15.45 -3.28
N THR A 6 30.59 -16.37 -2.66
CA THR A 6 30.96 -16.23 -1.25
C THR A 6 31.84 -15.01 -1.00
N GLY A 7 32.76 -14.67 -1.92
CA GLY A 7 33.64 -13.51 -1.79
C GLY A 7 32.93 -12.16 -1.96
N LEU A 8 31.88 -12.07 -2.77
CA LEU A 8 31.14 -10.82 -3.02
C LEU A 8 29.93 -10.59 -2.08
N VAL A 9 29.45 -11.63 -1.38
CA VAL A 9 28.35 -11.50 -0.42
C VAL A 9 28.60 -10.41 0.65
N PRO A 10 29.81 -10.28 1.25
CA PRO A 10 30.07 -9.20 2.19
C PRO A 10 29.84 -7.80 1.62
N LEU A 11 30.18 -7.57 0.34
CA LEU A 11 29.95 -6.29 -0.33
C LEU A 11 28.47 -5.99 -0.50
N VAL A 12 27.67 -6.97 -0.92
CA VAL A 12 26.22 -6.83 -1.08
C VAL A 12 25.54 -6.58 0.26
N LEU A 13 25.95 -7.31 1.32
CA LEU A 13 25.43 -7.10 2.67
C LEU A 13 25.81 -5.73 3.22
N ALA A 14 27.03 -5.28 2.99
CA ALA A 14 27.46 -3.94 3.41
C ALA A 14 26.62 -2.86 2.72
N GLY A 15 26.31 -3.00 1.43
CA GLY A 15 25.40 -2.10 0.73
C GLY A 15 23.99 -2.10 1.31
N LEU A 16 23.42 -3.28 1.57
CA LEU A 16 22.11 -3.41 2.18
C LEU A 16 22.05 -2.80 3.58
N LEU A 17 22.95 -3.21 4.47
CA LEU A 17 22.98 -2.72 5.85
C LEU A 17 23.34 -1.24 5.92
N GLY A 18 24.24 -0.76 5.02
CA GLY A 18 24.56 0.64 4.89
C GLY A 18 23.36 1.49 4.53
N TRP A 19 22.55 1.04 3.57
CA TRP A 19 21.33 1.72 3.17
C TRP A 19 20.28 1.71 4.29
N THR A 20 19.93 0.52 4.81
CA THR A 20 18.88 0.39 5.85
C THR A 20 19.28 1.07 7.15
N GLY A 21 20.54 0.98 7.55
CA GLY A 21 21.06 1.64 8.72
C GLY A 21 21.06 3.17 8.60
N SER A 22 21.43 3.71 7.42
CA SER A 22 21.39 5.14 7.14
C SER A 22 19.96 5.69 7.21
N VAL A 23 18.99 5.01 6.60
CA VAL A 23 17.59 5.40 6.67
C VAL A 23 17.09 5.42 8.11
N LYS A 24 17.35 4.36 8.90
CA LYS A 24 16.91 4.30 10.31
C LYS A 24 17.56 5.37 11.20
N LEU A 25 18.80 5.76 10.91
CA LEU A 25 19.54 6.70 11.74
C LEU A 25 19.26 8.16 11.39
N PHE A 26 19.18 8.47 10.09
CA PHE A 26 19.15 9.86 9.61
C PHE A 26 17.75 10.31 9.16
N ASP A 27 16.84 9.39 8.82
CA ASP A 27 15.50 9.77 8.39
C ASP A 27 14.66 10.25 9.57
N ARG A 28 14.08 11.44 9.42
CA ARG A 28 13.18 12.05 10.41
C ARG A 28 11.86 11.31 10.53
N ASP A 29 11.44 10.63 9.49
CA ASP A 29 10.19 9.90 9.47
C ASP A 29 10.24 8.62 10.32
N THR A 30 11.43 8.09 10.62
CA THR A 30 11.60 6.96 11.56
C THR A 30 10.97 7.25 12.93
N VAL A 31 11.09 8.48 13.43
CA VAL A 31 10.49 8.89 14.73
C VAL A 31 8.97 8.95 14.64
N ARG A 32 8.43 9.45 13.51
CA ARG A 32 6.99 9.55 13.29
C ARG A 32 6.33 8.19 13.14
N GLN A 33 7.06 7.21 12.65
CA GLN A 33 6.57 5.85 12.40
C GLN A 33 6.76 4.92 13.60
N ALA A 34 7.68 5.25 14.52
CA ALA A 34 7.94 4.44 15.70
C ALA A 34 6.67 4.00 16.45
N PRO A 35 5.62 4.84 16.64
CA PRO A 35 4.39 4.43 17.31
C PRO A 35 3.61 3.31 16.60
N LYS A 36 3.75 3.20 15.27
CA LYS A 36 3.03 2.22 14.44
C LYS A 36 3.73 0.87 14.37
N THR A 37 4.93 0.75 14.90
CA THR A 37 5.74 -0.47 14.85
C THR A 37 5.33 -1.49 15.92
N ALA A 38 5.54 -2.78 15.63
CA ALA A 38 5.39 -3.85 16.63
C ALA A 38 6.27 -3.61 17.87
N LEU A 39 7.41 -2.93 17.70
CA LEU A 39 8.35 -2.58 18.75
C LEU A 39 7.73 -1.61 19.78
N ALA A 40 6.94 -0.63 19.34
CA ALA A 40 6.26 0.30 20.25
C ALA A 40 5.25 -0.43 21.15
N ARG A 41 4.55 -1.42 20.60
CA ARG A 41 3.64 -2.27 21.38
C ARG A 41 4.39 -3.12 22.39
N MET A 42 5.54 -3.70 21.99
CA MET A 42 6.39 -4.52 22.86
C MET A 42 6.98 -3.69 24.02
N LEU A 43 7.48 -2.50 23.72
CA LEU A 43 8.15 -1.62 24.69
C LEU A 43 7.16 -0.70 25.45
N ARG A 44 5.89 -0.67 25.04
CA ARG A 44 4.84 0.23 25.58
C ARG A 44 5.26 1.71 25.59
N SER A 45 6.17 2.09 24.69
CA SER A 45 6.71 3.46 24.59
C SER A 45 7.22 3.70 23.19
N SER A 46 6.71 4.74 22.54
CA SER A 46 7.15 5.18 21.22
C SER A 46 8.59 5.73 21.21
N GLU A 47 8.98 6.40 22.29
CA GLU A 47 10.33 6.94 22.43
C GLU A 47 11.39 5.85 22.53
N ARG A 48 11.11 4.81 23.35
CA ARG A 48 11.99 3.64 23.45
C ARG A 48 12.06 2.88 22.14
N ALA A 49 10.96 2.74 21.44
CA ALA A 49 10.93 2.12 20.11
C ALA A 49 11.79 2.91 19.11
N ALA A 50 11.70 4.24 19.09
CA ALA A 50 12.52 5.09 18.25
C ALA A 50 14.03 4.97 18.59
N LEU A 51 14.38 4.91 19.88
CA LEU A 51 15.77 4.70 20.32
C LEU A 51 16.32 3.34 19.88
N VAL A 52 15.53 2.27 20.02
CA VAL A 52 15.94 0.93 19.59
C VAL A 52 16.08 0.88 18.07
N LEU A 53 15.18 1.49 17.30
CA LEU A 53 15.29 1.58 15.83
C LEU A 53 16.56 2.33 15.41
N ARG A 54 16.88 3.44 16.04
CA ARG A 54 18.13 4.17 15.77
C ARG A 54 19.36 3.36 16.20
N GLY A 55 19.29 2.69 17.36
CA GLY A 55 20.35 1.82 17.83
C GLY A 55 20.62 0.65 16.86
N THR A 56 19.57 0.01 16.34
CA THR A 56 19.73 -1.02 15.30
C THR A 56 20.30 -0.44 14.01
N GLY A 57 19.91 0.77 13.60
CA GLY A 57 20.50 1.47 12.45
C GLY A 57 22.00 1.73 12.62
N ALA A 58 22.42 2.15 13.82
CA ALA A 58 23.84 2.33 14.14
C ALA A 58 24.62 1.00 14.08
N VAL A 59 24.05 -0.08 14.62
CA VAL A 59 24.65 -1.44 14.54
C VAL A 59 24.76 -1.90 13.09
N GLU A 60 23.73 -1.69 12.27
CA GLU A 60 23.75 -2.02 10.83
C GLU A 60 24.90 -1.27 10.11
N LEU A 61 25.09 0.03 10.38
CA LEU A 61 26.17 0.81 9.78
C LEU A 61 27.56 0.34 10.23
N LEU A 62 27.72 0.02 11.51
CA LEU A 62 28.96 -0.53 12.03
C LEU A 62 29.30 -1.88 11.39
N LEU A 63 28.31 -2.77 11.24
CA LEU A 63 28.50 -4.05 10.57
C LEU A 63 28.81 -3.88 9.09
N ALA A 64 28.15 -2.94 8.41
CA ALA A 64 28.45 -2.61 7.01
C ALA A 64 29.91 -2.15 6.86
N ALA A 65 30.37 -1.24 7.71
CA ALA A 65 31.75 -0.79 7.71
C ALA A 65 32.75 -1.92 8.05
N ALA A 66 32.41 -2.79 9.01
CA ALA A 66 33.26 -3.91 9.40
C ALA A 66 33.38 -4.96 8.27
N LEU A 67 32.27 -5.28 7.56
CA LEU A 67 32.29 -6.18 6.40
C LEU A 67 33.19 -5.67 5.26
N LEU A 68 33.26 -4.35 5.08
CA LEU A 68 34.13 -3.75 4.08
C LEU A 68 35.58 -3.67 4.52
N ALA A 69 35.83 -3.31 5.80
CA ALA A 69 37.18 -3.03 6.30
C ALA A 69 37.97 -4.30 6.63
N VAL A 70 37.28 -5.36 7.10
CA VAL A 70 37.93 -6.60 7.57
C VAL A 70 37.31 -7.84 6.90
N PRO A 71 37.36 -7.95 5.57
CA PRO A 71 36.66 -8.99 4.82
C PRO A 71 37.15 -10.42 5.09
N ALA A 72 38.36 -10.59 5.60
CA ALA A 72 38.93 -11.90 5.93
C ALA A 72 38.53 -12.40 7.34
N SER A 73 37.88 -11.56 8.16
CA SER A 73 37.46 -11.94 9.50
C SER A 73 36.07 -12.58 9.50
N PRO A 74 35.86 -13.71 10.17
CA PRO A 74 34.52 -14.30 10.29
C PRO A 74 33.57 -13.51 11.20
N VAL A 75 34.12 -12.63 12.06
CA VAL A 75 33.38 -11.93 13.11
C VAL A 75 32.26 -11.02 12.56
N PRO A 76 32.51 -10.13 11.56
CA PRO A 76 31.45 -9.30 11.02
C PRO A 76 30.33 -10.12 10.34
N GLY A 77 30.71 -11.20 9.66
CA GLY A 77 29.75 -12.13 9.05
C GLY A 77 28.86 -12.81 10.10
N ALA A 78 29.46 -13.37 11.15
CA ALA A 78 28.74 -14.01 12.26
C ALA A 78 27.81 -13.01 12.99
N ALA A 79 28.29 -11.81 13.27
CA ALA A 79 27.49 -10.76 13.90
C ALA A 79 26.31 -10.32 13.00
N THR A 80 26.52 -10.27 11.68
CA THR A 80 25.45 -10.00 10.70
C THR A 80 24.41 -11.13 10.67
N ALA A 81 24.85 -12.38 10.76
CA ALA A 81 23.93 -13.53 10.85
C ALA A 81 23.08 -13.47 12.13
N VAL A 82 23.67 -13.13 13.27
CA VAL A 82 22.95 -12.95 14.53
C VAL A 82 21.92 -11.81 14.42
N LEU A 83 22.30 -10.69 13.80
CA LEU A 83 21.37 -9.58 13.54
C LEU A 83 20.20 -10.04 12.66
N GLY A 84 20.46 -10.80 11.59
CA GLY A 84 19.45 -11.37 10.71
C GLY A 84 18.49 -12.32 11.43
N ALA A 85 19.00 -13.16 12.32
CA ALA A 85 18.19 -14.02 13.19
C ALA A 85 17.32 -13.20 14.14
N GLY A 86 17.86 -12.12 14.71
CA GLY A 86 17.10 -11.17 15.53
C GLY A 86 15.95 -10.51 14.76
N PHE A 87 16.17 -10.12 13.51
CA PHE A 87 15.11 -9.58 12.65
C PHE A 87 14.03 -10.61 12.35
N LEU A 88 14.39 -11.86 12.04
CA LEU A 88 13.39 -12.92 11.83
C LEU A 88 12.54 -13.15 13.07
N GLY A 89 13.17 -13.21 14.25
CA GLY A 89 12.46 -13.32 15.52
C GLY A 89 11.51 -12.16 15.77
N TYR A 90 11.96 -10.92 15.53
CA TYR A 90 11.15 -9.72 15.65
C TYR A 90 9.96 -9.71 14.67
N LEU A 91 10.18 -10.05 13.40
CA LEU A 91 9.12 -10.14 12.40
C LEU A 91 8.10 -11.25 12.73
N GLY A 92 8.58 -12.41 13.21
CA GLY A 92 7.72 -13.50 13.67
C GLY A 92 6.84 -13.08 14.84
N TYR A 93 7.43 -12.43 15.83
CA TYR A 93 6.71 -11.85 16.96
C TYR A 93 5.66 -10.83 16.53
N GLY A 94 6.08 -9.86 15.66
CA GLY A 94 5.19 -8.84 15.15
C GLY A 94 3.99 -9.42 14.40
N ARG A 95 4.23 -10.43 13.54
CA ARG A 95 3.16 -11.09 12.79
C ARG A 95 2.19 -11.88 13.68
N ALA A 96 2.68 -12.49 14.76
CA ALA A 96 1.86 -13.28 15.68
C ALA A 96 0.98 -12.43 16.60
N LEU A 97 1.51 -11.30 17.11
CA LEU A 97 0.85 -10.49 18.14
C LEU A 97 0.30 -9.16 17.64
N ALA A 98 0.75 -8.68 16.50
CA ALA A 98 0.36 -7.38 15.93
C ALA A 98 0.38 -7.42 14.39
N PRO A 99 -0.46 -8.23 13.72
CA PRO A 99 -0.41 -8.46 12.28
C PRO A 99 -0.60 -7.19 11.45
N GLU A 100 -1.26 -6.18 12.00
CA GLU A 100 -1.50 -4.88 11.35
C GLU A 100 -0.37 -3.87 11.58
N SER A 101 0.63 -4.20 12.43
CA SER A 101 1.74 -3.29 12.70
C SER A 101 2.75 -3.28 11.55
N SER A 102 3.42 -2.14 11.35
CA SER A 102 4.52 -2.05 10.40
C SER A 102 5.78 -2.70 10.97
N CYS A 103 6.67 -3.17 10.09
CA CYS A 103 7.95 -3.76 10.54
C CYS A 103 8.97 -2.71 11.01
N GLY A 104 8.75 -1.42 10.70
CA GLY A 104 9.71 -0.35 11.01
C GLY A 104 11.07 -0.48 10.28
N CYS A 105 11.15 -1.37 9.28
CA CYS A 105 12.38 -1.58 8.52
C CYS A 105 12.58 -0.53 7.41
N THR A 106 11.52 0.15 7.00
CA THR A 106 11.49 1.11 5.89
C THR A 106 10.70 2.36 6.28
N ALA A 107 11.10 3.50 5.74
CA ALA A 107 10.60 4.82 6.16
C ALA A 107 9.16 5.15 5.73
N ASN A 108 8.45 4.28 5.03
CA ASN A 108 7.25 4.69 4.30
C ASN A 108 6.02 3.83 4.55
N GLU A 109 5.72 3.41 5.83
CA GLU A 109 4.75 2.36 5.89
C GLU A 109 3.69 2.31 6.96
N ASP A 110 2.49 2.45 6.40
CA ASP A 110 1.26 1.87 6.93
C ASP A 110 1.02 0.43 6.40
N THR A 111 2.03 -0.24 5.80
CA THR A 111 1.87 -1.59 5.25
C THR A 111 2.14 -2.66 6.29
N PRO A 112 1.28 -3.69 6.37
CA PRO A 112 1.47 -4.81 7.29
C PRO A 112 2.74 -5.61 6.95
N ILE A 113 3.24 -6.39 7.91
CA ILE A 113 4.43 -7.24 7.75
C ILE A 113 4.18 -8.25 6.63
N THR A 114 4.91 -8.10 5.51
CA THR A 114 4.80 -8.95 4.32
C THR A 114 5.87 -10.03 4.30
N TRP A 115 5.69 -11.06 3.46
CA TRP A 115 6.69 -12.09 3.23
C TRP A 115 8.04 -11.54 2.76
N ARG A 116 8.05 -10.38 2.08
CA ARG A 116 9.27 -9.69 1.61
C ARG A 116 10.15 -9.24 2.77
N ALA A 117 9.55 -8.81 3.89
CA ALA A 117 10.32 -8.48 5.09
C ALA A 117 11.04 -9.70 5.64
N PHE A 118 10.38 -10.86 5.68
CA PHE A 118 10.99 -12.13 6.07
C PHE A 118 12.10 -12.55 5.09
N ALA A 119 11.88 -12.41 3.78
CA ALA A 119 12.90 -12.73 2.78
C ALA A 119 14.15 -11.85 2.93
N ARG A 120 14.00 -10.55 3.21
CA ARG A 120 15.13 -9.65 3.49
C ARG A 120 15.89 -10.06 4.75
N ALA A 121 15.17 -10.35 5.83
CA ALA A 121 15.79 -10.80 7.08
C ALA A 121 16.52 -12.15 6.91
N ALA A 122 15.94 -13.08 6.14
CA ALA A 122 16.57 -14.35 5.78
C ALA A 122 17.84 -14.14 4.91
N LEU A 123 17.81 -13.19 3.98
CA LEU A 123 19.00 -12.82 3.21
C LEU A 123 20.13 -12.28 4.09
N VAL A 124 19.81 -11.47 5.10
CA VAL A 124 20.81 -10.98 6.07
C VAL A 124 21.38 -12.13 6.87
N LEU A 125 20.54 -13.06 7.33
CA LEU A 125 20.98 -14.25 8.10
C LEU A 125 21.87 -15.15 7.24
N VAL A 126 21.37 -15.59 6.10
CA VAL A 126 22.10 -16.53 5.21
C VAL A 126 23.35 -15.88 4.63
N GLY A 127 23.25 -14.61 4.20
CA GLY A 127 24.39 -13.85 3.71
C GLY A 127 25.44 -13.62 4.79
N GLY A 128 25.03 -13.31 6.03
CA GLY A 128 25.95 -13.20 7.18
C GLY A 128 26.65 -14.52 7.49
N ALA A 129 25.92 -15.64 7.49
CA ALA A 129 26.51 -16.96 7.67
C ALA A 129 27.49 -17.32 6.54
N THR A 130 27.16 -17.01 5.28
CA THR A 130 28.09 -17.19 4.16
C THR A 130 29.32 -16.30 4.27
N ALA A 131 29.16 -15.04 4.69
CA ALA A 131 30.27 -14.13 4.91
C ALA A 131 31.19 -14.59 6.05
N ALA A 132 30.64 -15.25 7.08
CA ALA A 132 31.43 -15.79 8.21
C ALA A 132 32.35 -16.96 7.80
N VAL A 133 31.93 -17.74 6.79
CA VAL A 133 32.73 -18.88 6.27
C VAL A 133 33.54 -18.52 5.01
N ALA A 134 33.40 -17.32 4.50
CA ALA A 134 34.14 -16.85 3.35
C ALA A 134 35.63 -16.57 3.74
N HIS A 135 36.57 -17.11 2.99
CA HIS A 135 38.00 -16.98 3.26
C HIS A 135 38.69 -15.98 2.28
N GLY A 136 37.92 -15.29 1.44
CA GLY A 136 38.43 -14.37 0.41
C GLY A 136 38.05 -12.93 0.67
N SER A 137 38.89 -12.01 0.18
CA SER A 137 38.55 -10.58 0.17
C SER A 137 37.67 -10.25 -1.02
N TRP A 138 36.60 -9.45 -0.79
CA TRP A 138 35.76 -8.94 -1.88
C TRP A 138 36.56 -8.11 -2.90
N TRP A 139 37.64 -7.48 -2.45
CA TRP A 139 38.53 -6.69 -3.29
C TRP A 139 39.30 -7.54 -4.30
N SER A 140 39.87 -8.67 -3.87
CA SER A 140 40.58 -9.58 -4.76
C SER A 140 39.65 -10.16 -5.84
N MET A 141 38.40 -10.53 -5.45
CA MET A 141 37.40 -11.02 -6.41
C MET A 141 37.06 -9.96 -7.46
N PHE A 142 36.94 -8.71 -7.03
CA PHE A 142 36.61 -7.60 -7.91
C PHE A 142 37.74 -7.29 -8.92
N THR A 143 38.98 -7.39 -8.47
CA THR A 143 40.16 -7.14 -9.33
C THR A 143 40.47 -8.30 -10.29
N GLU A 144 40.29 -9.54 -9.85
CA GLU A 144 40.56 -10.74 -10.66
C GLU A 144 39.48 -10.99 -11.72
N ARG A 145 38.19 -10.70 -11.40
CA ARG A 145 37.02 -10.96 -12.28
C ARG A 145 36.05 -9.80 -12.29
N PRO A 146 36.41 -8.64 -12.84
CA PRO A 146 35.59 -7.44 -12.75
C PRO A 146 34.23 -7.60 -13.43
N GLY A 147 34.16 -8.25 -14.60
CA GLY A 147 32.92 -8.46 -15.34
C GLY A 147 31.91 -9.31 -14.57
N ASP A 148 32.35 -10.46 -14.06
CA ASP A 148 31.48 -11.35 -13.28
C ASP A 148 31.03 -10.73 -11.97
N SER A 149 31.92 -9.94 -11.34
CA SER A 149 31.63 -9.22 -10.09
C SER A 149 30.56 -8.15 -10.29
N VAL A 150 30.66 -7.37 -11.36
CA VAL A 150 29.65 -6.34 -11.70
C VAL A 150 28.29 -6.99 -11.98
N VAL A 151 28.26 -8.07 -12.76
CA VAL A 151 27.02 -8.81 -13.04
C VAL A 151 26.39 -9.32 -11.75
N PHE A 152 27.19 -9.96 -10.87
CA PHE A 152 26.68 -10.48 -9.61
C PHE A 152 26.11 -9.37 -8.70
N VAL A 153 26.86 -8.28 -8.50
CA VAL A 153 26.41 -7.15 -7.66
C VAL A 153 25.15 -6.52 -8.26
N THR A 154 25.08 -6.35 -9.57
CA THR A 154 23.90 -5.79 -10.24
C THR A 154 22.67 -6.68 -10.07
N LEU A 155 22.82 -8.00 -10.24
CA LEU A 155 21.72 -8.94 -10.00
C LEU A 155 21.29 -8.96 -8.53
N ALA A 156 22.24 -8.98 -7.61
CA ALA A 156 21.94 -8.90 -6.18
C ALA A 156 21.21 -7.60 -5.82
N ALA A 157 21.67 -6.45 -6.34
CA ALA A 157 21.00 -5.18 -6.17
C ALA A 157 19.57 -5.20 -6.77
N ALA A 158 19.37 -5.78 -7.94
CA ALA A 158 18.05 -5.93 -8.55
C ALA A 158 17.11 -6.77 -7.68
N VAL A 159 17.60 -7.87 -7.10
CA VAL A 159 16.83 -8.70 -6.15
C VAL A 159 16.47 -7.92 -4.89
N LEU A 160 17.40 -7.14 -4.33
CA LEU A 160 17.14 -6.31 -3.15
C LEU A 160 16.12 -5.21 -3.44
N VAL A 161 16.19 -4.59 -4.62
CA VAL A 161 15.20 -3.61 -5.10
C VAL A 161 13.83 -4.27 -5.25
N ALA A 162 13.76 -5.46 -5.85
CA ALA A 162 12.51 -6.20 -6.01
C ALA A 162 11.88 -6.62 -4.67
N LEU A 163 12.70 -6.84 -3.64
CA LEU A 163 12.24 -7.13 -2.28
C LEU A 163 11.91 -5.86 -1.48
N SER A 164 12.24 -4.67 -1.98
CA SER A 164 11.95 -3.40 -1.31
C SER A 164 10.56 -2.91 -1.69
N VAL A 165 9.67 -2.78 -0.69
CA VAL A 165 8.31 -2.28 -0.87
C VAL A 165 8.31 -0.78 -1.19
N ASP A 166 9.27 -0.03 -0.65
CA ASP A 166 9.37 1.42 -0.85
C ASP A 166 9.61 1.82 -2.31
N LEU A 167 10.29 0.96 -3.06
CA LEU A 167 10.59 1.17 -4.46
C LEU A 167 9.48 0.67 -5.40
N ASP A 168 8.49 -0.08 -4.87
CA ASP A 168 7.38 -0.63 -5.65
C ASP A 168 6.61 0.46 -6.41
N ARG A 169 6.40 1.62 -5.80
CA ARG A 169 5.72 2.73 -6.48
C ARG A 169 6.55 3.37 -7.60
N TRP A 170 7.89 3.26 -7.56
CA TRP A 170 8.76 3.83 -8.59
C TRP A 170 8.77 2.99 -9.86
N TRP A 171 8.65 1.67 -9.74
CA TRP A 171 8.71 0.78 -10.90
C TRP A 171 7.40 0.04 -11.18
N LEU A 172 6.59 -0.32 -10.16
CA LEU A 172 5.29 -0.95 -10.37
C LEU A 172 4.27 0.01 -10.97
N LEU A 173 4.25 1.28 -10.55
CA LEU A 173 3.34 2.28 -11.13
C LEU A 173 3.59 2.51 -12.62
N PRO A 174 4.82 2.78 -13.10
CA PRO A 174 5.05 2.90 -14.53
C PRO A 174 4.82 1.58 -15.28
N LEU A 175 5.16 0.44 -14.70
CA LEU A 175 4.89 -0.88 -15.30
C LEU A 175 3.38 -1.15 -15.40
N ARG A 176 2.63 -0.80 -14.37
CA ARG A 176 1.16 -0.91 -14.36
C ARG A 176 0.53 0.03 -15.40
N ARG A 177 1.05 1.25 -15.53
CA ARG A 177 0.63 2.19 -16.58
C ARG A 177 0.98 1.67 -17.98
N LEU A 178 2.18 1.10 -18.16
CA LEU A 178 2.60 0.49 -19.42
C LEU A 178 1.73 -0.72 -19.76
N ARG A 179 1.49 -1.60 -18.79
CA ARG A 179 0.59 -2.75 -18.96
C ARG A 179 -0.82 -2.32 -19.34
N LEU A 180 -1.37 -1.29 -18.69
CA LEU A 180 -2.67 -0.73 -19.04
C LEU A 180 -2.69 -0.09 -20.43
N ARG A 181 -1.57 0.49 -20.89
CA ARG A 181 -1.44 1.03 -22.26
C ARG A 181 -1.33 -0.06 -23.32
N VAL A 182 -0.60 -1.16 -23.02
CA VAL A 182 -0.32 -2.22 -24.01
C VAL A 182 -1.44 -3.26 -24.05
N PHE A 183 -1.99 -3.65 -22.90
CA PHE A 183 -2.99 -4.70 -22.79
C PHE A 183 -4.42 -4.18 -22.55
N GLY A 184 -4.60 -2.85 -22.53
CA GLY A 184 -5.87 -2.22 -22.19
C GLY A 184 -6.23 -2.35 -20.70
N HIS A 185 -7.22 -1.60 -20.28
CA HIS A 185 -7.75 -1.71 -18.92
C HIS A 185 -8.61 -2.97 -18.85
N PRO A 186 -8.47 -3.83 -17.81
CA PRO A 186 -9.30 -5.04 -17.69
C PRO A 186 -10.81 -4.75 -17.63
N LEU A 187 -11.20 -3.49 -17.36
CA LEU A 187 -12.58 -3.02 -17.44
C LEU A 187 -13.02 -2.66 -18.87
N PHE A 188 -12.08 -2.56 -19.85
CA PHE A 188 -12.41 -2.39 -21.27
C PHE A 188 -12.38 -3.73 -22.05
N GLY A 189 -11.95 -4.81 -21.41
CA GLY A 189 -12.01 -6.18 -21.93
C GLY A 189 -13.33 -6.86 -21.57
N SER A 190 -14.42 -6.12 -21.59
CA SER A 190 -15.75 -6.73 -21.63
C SER A 190 -15.89 -7.41 -22.99
N GLU A 191 -16.29 -8.69 -22.99
CA GLU A 191 -16.73 -9.39 -24.19
C GLU A 191 -17.63 -8.49 -25.05
N PRO A 192 -17.68 -8.66 -26.38
CA PRO A 192 -18.55 -7.90 -27.26
C PRO A 192 -20.02 -8.27 -26.96
N GLY A 193 -20.60 -7.61 -25.99
CA GLY A 193 -21.92 -7.77 -25.46
C GLY A 193 -22.22 -6.68 -24.47
N ASP A 194 -22.39 -5.46 -24.95
CA ASP A 194 -23.33 -4.42 -24.56
C ASP A 194 -23.53 -4.06 -23.06
N ARG A 195 -22.65 -4.46 -22.15
CA ARG A 195 -22.80 -4.09 -20.73
C ARG A 195 -21.84 -2.97 -20.33
N VAL A 196 -22.41 -1.80 -20.14
CA VAL A 196 -21.69 -0.64 -19.61
C VAL A 196 -21.16 -0.97 -18.20
N PRO A 197 -19.88 -0.73 -17.89
CA PRO A 197 -19.34 -0.97 -16.54
C PRO A 197 -20.08 -0.16 -15.47
N VAL A 198 -20.31 -0.74 -14.29
CA VAL A 198 -21.00 -0.07 -13.17
C VAL A 198 -20.36 1.27 -12.82
N ALA A 199 -19.02 1.34 -12.88
CA ALA A 199 -18.28 2.59 -12.64
C ALA A 199 -18.68 3.73 -13.61
N ALA A 200 -18.99 3.42 -14.87
CA ALA A 200 -19.46 4.41 -15.84
C ALA A 200 -20.88 4.86 -15.53
N SER A 201 -21.74 3.96 -15.05
CA SER A 201 -23.10 4.33 -14.60
C SER A 201 -23.08 5.19 -13.34
N VAL A 202 -22.14 4.93 -12.41
CA VAL A 202 -21.94 5.78 -11.23
C VAL A 202 -21.45 7.17 -11.65
N GLU A 203 -20.50 7.26 -12.56
CA GLU A 203 -20.00 8.54 -13.08
C GLU A 203 -21.13 9.33 -13.78
N LEU A 204 -21.95 8.67 -14.59
CA LEU A 204 -23.14 9.28 -15.21
C LEU A 204 -24.13 9.78 -14.17
N LEU A 205 -24.40 8.97 -13.13
CA LEU A 205 -25.28 9.36 -12.05
C LEU A 205 -24.75 10.59 -11.32
N GLU A 206 -23.48 10.61 -10.93
CA GLU A 206 -22.87 11.71 -10.17
C GLU A 206 -22.87 13.04 -10.93
N ASN A 207 -22.84 12.98 -12.26
CA ASN A 207 -22.94 14.16 -13.14
C ASN A 207 -24.40 14.58 -13.41
N SER A 208 -25.41 13.81 -13.01
CA SER A 208 -26.82 14.06 -13.29
C SER A 208 -27.45 15.09 -12.33
N LEU A 209 -28.51 15.76 -12.79
CA LEU A 209 -29.35 16.60 -11.92
C LEU A 209 -30.03 15.82 -10.80
N ALA A 210 -30.34 14.53 -11.05
CA ALA A 210 -30.92 13.66 -10.05
C ALA A 210 -30.00 13.46 -8.86
N TRP A 211 -28.69 13.27 -9.11
CA TRP A 211 -27.68 13.19 -8.03
C TRP A 211 -27.58 14.49 -7.26
N GLN A 212 -27.50 15.63 -7.95
CA GLN A 212 -27.38 16.93 -7.30
C GLN A 212 -28.55 17.22 -6.37
N THR A 213 -29.75 16.78 -6.72
CA THR A 213 -30.93 16.94 -5.87
C THR A 213 -30.96 15.95 -4.69
N ALA A 214 -30.43 14.74 -4.87
CA ALA A 214 -30.40 13.70 -3.85
C ALA A 214 -29.18 13.79 -2.94
N PHE A 215 -28.08 14.40 -3.40
CA PHE A 215 -26.81 14.51 -2.68
C PHE A 215 -26.93 15.01 -1.23
N PRO A 216 -27.78 16.00 -0.89
CA PRO A 216 -27.95 16.43 0.51
C PRO A 216 -28.50 15.33 1.44
N VAL A 217 -29.15 14.32 0.89
CA VAL A 217 -29.74 13.19 1.63
C VAL A 217 -28.76 12.02 1.72
N VAL A 218 -27.98 11.76 0.67
CA VAL A 218 -27.03 10.62 0.59
C VAL A 218 -25.93 10.78 1.63
N ARG A 219 -25.60 9.66 2.32
CA ARG A 219 -24.58 9.60 3.37
C ARG A 219 -23.54 8.48 3.17
N SER A 220 -23.74 7.60 2.20
CA SER A 220 -22.80 6.49 1.90
C SER A 220 -22.25 6.59 0.48
N GLY A 221 -21.21 5.80 0.19
CA GLY A 221 -20.88 5.38 -1.17
C GLY A 221 -21.92 4.38 -1.70
N LEU A 222 -21.69 3.87 -2.91
CA LEU A 222 -22.50 2.78 -3.48
C LEU A 222 -22.45 1.56 -2.56
N LEU A 223 -23.62 1.10 -2.11
CA LEU A 223 -23.75 -0.08 -1.24
C LEU A 223 -23.98 -1.36 -2.05
N ASP A 224 -24.86 -1.30 -3.03
CA ASP A 224 -25.24 -2.45 -3.86
C ASP A 224 -25.71 -1.99 -5.22
N HIS A 225 -25.73 -2.91 -6.18
CA HIS A 225 -26.26 -2.68 -7.53
C HIS A 225 -26.77 -3.98 -8.16
N TRP A 226 -27.82 -3.85 -8.98
CA TRP A 226 -28.36 -4.96 -9.79
C TRP A 226 -28.98 -4.43 -11.08
N GLU A 227 -29.32 -5.31 -11.97
CA GLU A 227 -30.00 -4.99 -13.21
C GLU A 227 -31.38 -5.66 -13.24
N GLU A 228 -32.39 -4.89 -13.59
CA GLU A 228 -33.78 -5.34 -13.67
C GLU A 228 -34.47 -4.61 -14.81
N ASP A 229 -35.09 -5.36 -15.71
CA ASP A 229 -35.89 -4.86 -16.86
C ASP A 229 -35.19 -3.79 -17.70
N GLY A 230 -33.86 -3.92 -17.91
CA GLY A 230 -33.05 -2.98 -18.68
C GLY A 230 -32.63 -1.75 -17.90
N TRP A 231 -32.96 -1.67 -16.61
CA TRP A 231 -32.51 -0.64 -15.70
C TRP A 231 -31.40 -1.16 -14.81
N ARG A 232 -30.38 -0.34 -14.62
CA ARG A 232 -29.37 -0.56 -13.59
C ARG A 232 -29.75 0.20 -12.35
N ILE A 233 -29.95 -0.54 -11.27
CA ILE A 233 -30.35 -0.02 -9.97
C ILE A 233 -29.10 0.15 -9.12
N LEU A 234 -28.93 1.35 -8.54
CA LEU A 234 -27.82 1.71 -7.65
C LEU A 234 -28.38 2.08 -6.28
N LEU A 235 -27.93 1.42 -5.23
CA LEU A 235 -28.40 1.58 -3.87
C LEU A 235 -27.40 2.37 -3.01
N TYR A 236 -27.89 3.40 -2.36
CA TYR A 236 -27.15 4.20 -1.37
C TYR A 236 -27.96 4.30 -0.07
N SER A 237 -27.29 4.58 1.04
CA SER A 237 -27.97 4.98 2.28
C SER A 237 -27.93 6.48 2.47
N GLY A 238 -28.93 6.98 3.18
CA GLY A 238 -29.04 8.40 3.45
C GLY A 238 -29.88 8.72 4.68
N VAL A 239 -30.00 10.02 4.96
CA VAL A 239 -30.87 10.54 6.01
C VAL A 239 -31.76 11.63 5.40
N TYR A 240 -33.06 11.41 5.46
CA TYR A 240 -34.06 12.36 5.00
C TYR A 240 -34.66 13.13 6.18
N GLY A 241 -34.79 14.46 6.04
CA GLY A 241 -35.25 15.32 7.12
C GLY A 241 -34.11 15.90 7.96
N ALA A 242 -34.47 16.66 9.01
CA ALA A 242 -33.52 17.30 9.91
C ALA A 242 -34.06 17.30 11.35
N GLY A 243 -33.16 17.23 12.34
CA GLY A 243 -33.54 17.23 13.76
C GLY A 243 -34.29 15.95 14.13
N GLU A 244 -35.41 16.12 14.88
CA GLU A 244 -36.23 15.00 15.35
C GLU A 244 -36.99 14.26 14.24
N ASP A 245 -37.17 14.90 13.07
CA ASP A 245 -37.81 14.31 11.90
C ASP A 245 -36.82 13.57 10.98
N ALA A 246 -35.57 13.45 11.37
CA ALA A 246 -34.54 12.75 10.59
C ALA A 246 -34.82 11.25 10.54
N ARG A 247 -34.97 10.70 9.33
CA ARG A 247 -35.25 9.28 9.11
C ARG A 247 -34.17 8.66 8.25
N PRO A 248 -33.68 7.46 8.59
CA PRO A 248 -32.78 6.72 7.73
C PRO A 248 -33.54 6.23 6.49
N VAL A 249 -32.94 6.44 5.32
CA VAL A 249 -33.54 6.06 4.03
C VAL A 249 -32.55 5.32 3.16
N SER A 250 -33.08 4.42 2.37
CA SER A 250 -32.39 3.88 1.20
C SER A 250 -32.69 4.77 0.00
N VAL A 251 -31.64 5.27 -0.65
CA VAL A 251 -31.75 6.08 -1.86
C VAL A 251 -31.45 5.19 -3.05
N VAL A 252 -32.46 4.98 -3.88
CA VAL A 252 -32.38 4.09 -5.02
C VAL A 252 -32.39 4.91 -6.30
N PHE A 253 -31.35 4.75 -7.11
CA PHE A 253 -31.27 5.35 -8.44
C PHE A 253 -31.45 4.27 -9.50
N ALA A 254 -32.26 4.52 -10.50
CA ALA A 254 -32.40 3.66 -11.67
C ALA A 254 -31.95 4.43 -12.92
N LEU A 255 -31.00 3.84 -13.64
CA LEU A 255 -30.45 4.35 -14.89
C LEU A 255 -30.64 3.29 -15.99
N ASP A 256 -30.70 3.71 -17.24
CA ASP A 256 -30.63 2.77 -18.36
C ASP A 256 -29.32 1.97 -18.29
N ALA A 257 -29.40 0.65 -18.25
CA ALA A 257 -28.26 -0.25 -18.14
C ALA A 257 -27.28 -0.14 -19.31
N THR A 258 -27.76 0.33 -20.47
CA THR A 258 -26.99 0.52 -21.70
C THR A 258 -26.40 1.92 -21.84
N ALA A 259 -26.83 2.88 -21.00
CA ALA A 259 -26.35 4.26 -21.06
C ALA A 259 -24.89 4.35 -20.64
N GLY A 260 -24.04 4.82 -21.55
CA GLY A 260 -22.62 5.08 -21.35
C GLY A 260 -22.27 6.53 -21.62
N ARG A 261 -20.98 6.87 -21.52
CA ARG A 261 -20.43 8.20 -21.76
C ARG A 261 -20.71 8.73 -23.18
N ASP A 262 -20.88 7.81 -24.13
CA ASP A 262 -21.08 8.11 -25.54
C ASP A 262 -22.58 8.15 -25.92
N THR A 263 -23.47 7.97 -24.96
CA THR A 263 -24.92 8.02 -25.18
C THR A 263 -25.33 9.48 -25.39
N PRO A 264 -25.88 9.83 -26.56
CA PRO A 264 -26.27 11.23 -26.82
C PRO A 264 -27.47 11.61 -25.96
N GLY A 265 -27.34 12.72 -25.22
CA GLY A 265 -28.38 13.29 -24.35
C GLY A 265 -28.18 12.95 -22.88
N ASP A 266 -28.97 13.64 -22.03
CA ASP A 266 -28.97 13.32 -20.59
C ASP A 266 -29.69 11.99 -20.36
N PRO A 267 -29.02 11.02 -19.71
CA PRO A 267 -29.67 9.73 -19.42
C PRO A 267 -30.86 9.92 -18.46
N ALA A 268 -31.92 9.20 -18.70
CA ALA A 268 -33.08 9.20 -17.81
C ALA A 268 -32.67 8.55 -16.46
N VAL A 269 -32.62 9.36 -15.42
CA VAL A 269 -32.33 8.91 -14.05
C VAL A 269 -33.60 9.03 -13.22
N ARG A 270 -34.03 7.93 -12.64
CA ARG A 270 -35.15 7.89 -11.67
C ARG A 270 -34.59 7.78 -10.27
N VAL A 271 -35.15 8.52 -9.31
CA VAL A 271 -34.76 8.49 -7.91
C VAL A 271 -35.95 8.10 -7.07
N ASN A 272 -35.74 7.18 -6.14
CA ASN A 272 -36.73 6.83 -5.13
C ASN A 272 -36.08 6.80 -3.74
N TYR A 273 -36.84 7.21 -2.74
CA TYR A 273 -36.44 7.18 -1.34
C TYR A 273 -37.32 6.16 -0.62
N ILE A 274 -36.72 5.20 0.01
CA ILE A 274 -37.38 4.11 0.73
C ILE A 274 -37.01 4.23 2.20
N ASP A 275 -37.99 4.24 3.06
CA ASP A 275 -37.73 4.23 4.51
C ASP A 275 -36.99 2.93 4.89
N ALA A 276 -35.86 3.06 5.55
CA ALA A 276 -35.01 1.90 5.85
C ALA A 276 -35.61 0.96 6.90
N HIS A 277 -36.63 1.41 7.68
CA HIS A 277 -37.29 0.60 8.69
C HIS A 277 -38.55 -0.07 8.18
N THR A 278 -39.36 0.66 7.38
CA THR A 278 -40.63 0.14 6.89
C THR A 278 -40.54 -0.51 5.52
N GLY A 279 -39.51 -0.18 4.74
CA GLY A 279 -39.37 -0.62 3.36
C GLY A 279 -40.36 0.07 2.40
N GLU A 280 -41.11 1.07 2.84
CA GLU A 280 -42.11 1.78 2.04
C GLU A 280 -41.48 2.99 1.34
N PRO A 281 -41.88 3.29 0.09
CA PRO A 281 -41.43 4.50 -0.59
C PRO A 281 -41.99 5.75 0.10
N LEU A 282 -41.12 6.73 0.31
CA LEU A 282 -41.54 8.02 0.84
C LEU A 282 -42.43 8.74 -0.19
N ALA A 283 -43.62 9.14 0.23
CA ALA A 283 -44.58 9.80 -0.65
C ALA A 283 -44.00 11.11 -1.23
N ALA A 284 -44.25 11.38 -2.52
CA ALA A 284 -43.74 12.55 -3.26
C ALA A 284 -44.06 13.91 -2.59
N THR A 285 -45.07 13.95 -1.74
CA THR A 285 -45.44 15.13 -0.92
C THR A 285 -44.38 15.52 0.11
N LEU A 286 -43.62 14.54 0.62
CA LEU A 286 -42.53 14.78 1.57
C LEU A 286 -41.28 15.30 0.87
N LEU A 287 -41.08 15.02 -0.41
CA LEU A 287 -39.93 15.40 -1.21
C LEU A 287 -39.86 16.91 -1.54
N ARG A 288 -40.95 17.66 -1.34
CA ARG A 288 -41.01 19.12 -1.56
C ARG A 288 -40.39 19.97 -0.42
N ALA A 289 -40.04 19.36 0.71
CA ALA A 289 -39.63 20.06 1.90
C ALA A 289 -38.12 20.06 2.17
N VAL A 290 -37.28 19.88 1.16
CA VAL A 290 -35.82 20.08 1.34
C VAL A 290 -35.56 21.58 1.49
N PRO A 291 -35.18 22.10 2.67
CA PRO A 291 -34.90 23.50 2.83
C PRO A 291 -33.74 23.89 1.93
N ARG A 292 -33.97 24.83 1.00
CA ARG A 292 -32.89 25.47 0.24
C ARG A 292 -31.86 25.98 1.24
N ARG A 293 -30.61 25.50 1.16
CA ARG A 293 -29.50 26.09 1.91
C ARG A 293 -29.56 27.62 1.74
N ARG A 294 -29.65 28.34 2.85
CA ARG A 294 -29.41 29.77 2.85
C ARG A 294 -28.02 29.99 2.26
N THR A 295 -27.96 30.67 1.14
CA THR A 295 -26.72 31.19 0.59
C THR A 295 -26.07 32.06 1.67
N LEU A 296 -24.85 31.73 2.05
CA LEU A 296 -24.06 32.58 2.92
C LEU A 296 -23.96 33.96 2.23
N PRO A 297 -24.16 35.07 2.95
CA PRO A 297 -23.93 36.38 2.40
C PRO A 297 -22.47 36.47 1.99
N THR A 298 -22.23 36.81 0.72
CA THR A 298 -20.92 37.19 0.22
C THR A 298 -20.50 38.44 0.96
N LEU A 299 -19.46 38.34 1.79
CA LEU A 299 -18.77 39.47 2.36
C LEU A 299 -18.18 40.26 1.20
N GLY A 300 -18.73 41.45 0.94
CA GLY A 300 -18.18 42.46 0.04
C GLY A 300 -16.97 43.17 0.67
#